data_25d736f3baddb7cf0bee5d4d610436ba
#
_entry.id   25d736f3baddb7cf0bee5d4d610436ba
#
_cell.length_a   1.000
_cell.length_b   1.000
_cell.length_c   1.000
_cell.angle_alpha   90.00
_cell.angle_beta   90.00
_cell.angle_gamma   90.00
#
_symmetry.space_group_name_H-M   'P 1'
#
loop_
_entity.id
_entity.type
_entity.pdbx_description
1 polymer ?
#
loop_
_entity_poly.entity_id
_entity_poly.type
_entity_poly.pdbx_seq_one_letter_code
_entity_poly.pdbx_strand_id
1 'polypeptide(L)'
;MSTIRSTPEGAAPHRIRARRLGIDSQYEAVVFMHKECQVCRSEGFTAQARVLLRSKTAQVIATLYQVSGDLIAHDEAVLSEPAWKRLGLADGDSIAVSHPKPLDSVSHVRSLIYGNQLGESAFHAIIGDIVDGQYSDIYLSSFLTACAARPLDQNEVLALTHAMVEAGDRMTWPAGIIADKHSVGGLPGNRTTPIVVAIVAACAVVMPKTSSRAITSPAGTADTMETMAPVQLDTAEIRRVVEHEGGCIVWGGAVNLSPADDILIRVERAIDLDSEGQMIASILSKKIAAGSTHLIIDLPVGPTAKVRSAEAARALTAGLASVGDSFGLKTKVITTDGSQPIGRGIGPALEARDVLAVLKCDVNAPTDLRQKAIVLAGALLERGNAAPQNQGEAVAAKTLDSGRAWTKFQRICEAQGGMRTPPTSRLQRPLLAERSGRVQSIDSRRIARLAKLAGAPDDKAAGADLHVRIGEFVERGQPLCTVHAGAPGELAYAFDYAQANRDIIMVADPS
;
A
#
# COMPACT_ATOMS: atom_id res chain seq x y z
N MET A 1 5.30 -30.29 29.81
CA MET A 1 3.85 -30.43 30.05
C MET A 1 3.48 -29.44 31.14
N SER A 2 3.07 -28.25 30.79
CA SER A 2 2.59 -27.25 31.73
C SER A 2 1.07 -27.32 31.74
N THR A 3 0.51 -27.71 32.86
CA THR A 3 -0.94 -27.82 33.11
C THR A 3 -1.54 -26.40 33.05
N ILE A 4 -2.33 -26.13 32.02
CA ILE A 4 -3.18 -24.93 31.92
C ILE A 4 -4.21 -25.04 33.05
N ARG A 5 -4.06 -24.23 34.10
CA ARG A 5 -5.12 -24.05 35.10
C ARG A 5 -6.22 -23.22 34.47
N SER A 6 -7.36 -23.83 34.21
CA SER A 6 -8.60 -23.14 33.87
C SER A 6 -9.01 -22.23 35.05
N THR A 7 -9.11 -20.93 34.82
CA THR A 7 -9.67 -19.98 35.81
C THR A 7 -11.14 -20.36 36.04
N PRO A 8 -11.63 -20.42 37.30
CA PRO A 8 -13.04 -20.68 37.56
C PRO A 8 -13.93 -19.60 36.95
N GLU A 9 -14.97 -19.98 36.26
CA GLU A 9 -16.05 -19.08 35.81
C GLU A 9 -16.63 -18.40 37.07
N GLY A 10 -16.33 -17.08 37.21
CA GLY A 10 -16.91 -16.28 38.30
C GLY A 10 -15.94 -15.39 39.11
N ALA A 11 -14.64 -15.46 38.92
CA ALA A 11 -13.72 -14.53 39.56
C ALA A 11 -13.83 -13.14 38.94
N ALA A 12 -14.04 -12.10 39.76
CA ALA A 12 -14.03 -10.72 39.29
C ALA A 12 -12.67 -10.41 38.59
N PRO A 13 -12.68 -9.86 37.38
CA PRO A 13 -11.43 -9.63 36.64
C PRO A 13 -10.53 -8.69 37.45
N HIS A 14 -9.25 -9.00 37.52
CA HIS A 14 -8.26 -8.16 38.17
C HIS A 14 -8.21 -6.79 37.50
N ARG A 15 -8.34 -5.74 38.26
CA ARG A 15 -8.32 -4.35 37.79
C ARG A 15 -7.00 -3.70 38.12
N ILE A 16 -6.49 -2.92 37.18
CA ILE A 16 -5.25 -2.17 37.28
C ILE A 16 -5.47 -0.76 36.73
N ARG A 17 -4.75 0.22 37.20
CA ARG A 17 -4.87 1.61 36.78
C ARG A 17 -4.10 1.84 35.49
N ALA A 18 -4.77 2.35 34.45
CA ALA A 18 -4.14 2.68 33.18
C ALA A 18 -3.37 4.02 33.26
N ARG A 19 -2.16 4.04 32.72
CA ARG A 19 -1.29 5.22 32.67
C ARG A 19 -0.81 5.45 31.24
N ARG A 20 -0.80 6.70 30.79
CA ARG A 20 -0.34 7.11 29.47
C ARG A 20 1.06 7.68 29.53
N LEU A 21 2.01 7.12 28.78
CA LEU A 21 3.37 7.64 28.62
C LEU A 21 3.68 8.10 27.17
N GLY A 22 2.71 8.04 26.24
CA GLY A 22 2.92 8.42 24.86
C GLY A 22 3.80 7.43 24.08
N ILE A 23 3.80 6.14 24.45
CA ILE A 23 4.61 5.13 23.77
C ILE A 23 3.96 4.79 22.43
N ASP A 24 4.59 5.18 21.35
CA ASP A 24 4.17 4.81 19.98
C ASP A 24 4.76 3.44 19.62
N SER A 25 3.88 2.48 19.36
CA SER A 25 4.17 1.15 18.81
C SER A 25 3.64 0.99 17.39
N GLN A 26 3.38 2.09 16.70
CA GLN A 26 2.73 2.21 15.41
C GLN A 26 1.30 1.63 15.42
N TYR A 27 1.14 0.32 15.29
CA TYR A 27 -0.16 -0.35 15.18
C TYR A 27 -0.40 -1.41 16.26
N GLU A 28 0.67 -1.91 16.89
CA GLU A 28 0.56 -3.00 17.85
C GLU A 28 0.00 -2.50 19.18
N ALA A 29 -1.02 -3.19 19.70
CA ALA A 29 -1.48 -2.96 21.04
C ALA A 29 -0.51 -3.62 22.02
N VAL A 30 0.14 -2.80 22.87
CA VAL A 30 1.12 -3.22 23.85
C VAL A 30 0.72 -2.71 25.23
N VAL A 31 0.94 -3.52 26.24
CA VAL A 31 0.81 -3.14 27.65
C VAL A 31 2.09 -3.48 28.41
N PHE A 32 2.52 -2.54 29.24
CA PHE A 32 3.66 -2.70 30.14
C PHE A 32 3.13 -2.78 31.57
N MET A 33 3.51 -3.83 32.31
CA MET A 33 3.15 -4.00 33.70
C MET A 33 4.38 -4.43 34.51
N HIS A 34 4.41 -4.06 35.80
CA HIS A 34 5.48 -4.51 36.67
C HIS A 34 5.42 -6.03 36.86
N LYS A 35 6.57 -6.75 36.72
CA LYS A 35 6.61 -8.21 36.84
C LYS A 35 6.02 -8.75 38.15
N GLU A 36 6.16 -7.99 39.23
CA GLU A 36 5.65 -8.31 40.55
C GLU A 36 4.26 -7.75 40.83
N CYS A 37 3.57 -7.18 39.83
CA CYS A 37 2.20 -6.72 40.01
C CYS A 37 1.27 -7.88 40.33
N GLN A 38 0.24 -7.59 41.13
CA GLN A 38 -0.72 -8.63 41.56
C GLN A 38 -1.32 -9.40 40.41
N VAL A 39 -1.66 -8.70 39.28
CA VAL A 39 -2.25 -9.31 38.08
C VAL A 39 -1.28 -10.29 37.40
N CYS A 40 -0.02 -9.87 37.20
CA CYS A 40 0.97 -10.74 36.57
C CYS A 40 1.23 -12.01 37.38
N ARG A 41 1.28 -11.86 38.70
CA ARG A 41 1.55 -12.99 39.63
C ARG A 41 0.36 -13.95 39.74
N SER A 42 -0.86 -13.42 39.86
CA SER A 42 -2.06 -14.25 40.06
C SER A 42 -2.44 -15.00 38.80
N GLU A 43 -2.30 -14.36 37.61
CA GLU A 43 -2.63 -14.94 36.33
C GLU A 43 -1.47 -15.73 35.69
N GLY A 44 -0.26 -15.65 36.26
CA GLY A 44 0.92 -16.31 35.72
C GLY A 44 1.39 -15.74 34.37
N PHE A 45 1.13 -14.45 34.11
CA PHE A 45 1.56 -13.81 32.89
C PHE A 45 3.07 -13.67 32.81
N THR A 46 3.62 -14.00 31.66
CA THR A 46 5.03 -13.81 31.31
C THR A 46 5.19 -12.73 30.25
N ALA A 47 6.41 -12.24 30.08
CA ALA A 47 6.71 -11.30 28.98
C ALA A 47 6.33 -11.92 27.64
N GLN A 48 5.82 -11.08 26.73
CA GLN A 48 5.26 -11.45 25.42
C GLN A 48 3.95 -12.29 25.46
N ALA A 49 3.36 -12.51 26.64
CA ALA A 49 2.02 -13.09 26.69
C ALA A 49 1.00 -12.18 26.00
N ARG A 50 0.03 -12.79 25.35
CA ARG A 50 -1.15 -12.05 24.86
C ARG A 50 -2.14 -11.92 26.00
N VAL A 51 -2.59 -10.71 26.26
CA VAL A 51 -3.53 -10.39 27.33
C VAL A 51 -4.73 -9.63 26.80
N LEU A 52 -5.91 -9.94 27.33
CA LEU A 52 -7.13 -9.22 27.01
C LEU A 52 -7.29 -8.06 28.01
N LEU A 53 -7.25 -6.85 27.48
CA LEU A 53 -7.52 -5.62 28.21
C LEU A 53 -8.97 -5.19 27.96
N ARG A 54 -9.69 -4.84 29.02
CA ARG A 54 -11.07 -4.33 28.92
C ARG A 54 -11.21 -3.01 29.66
N SER A 55 -11.73 -2.01 28.96
CA SER A 55 -12.25 -0.78 29.55
C SER A 55 -13.75 -0.92 29.86
N LYS A 56 -14.43 0.16 30.19
CA LYS A 56 -15.89 0.19 30.34
C LYS A 56 -16.64 -0.02 29.03
N THR A 57 -16.06 0.38 27.92
CA THR A 57 -16.73 0.49 26.60
C THR A 57 -16.08 -0.35 25.51
N ALA A 58 -14.82 -0.80 25.69
CA ALA A 58 -14.06 -1.47 24.67
C ALA A 58 -13.12 -2.55 25.22
N GLN A 59 -12.66 -3.41 24.33
CA GLN A 59 -11.66 -4.42 24.66
C GLN A 59 -10.59 -4.50 23.56
N VAL A 60 -9.38 -4.90 23.95
CA VAL A 60 -8.27 -5.10 23.01
C VAL A 60 -7.37 -6.23 23.50
N ILE A 61 -6.85 -7.06 22.59
CA ILE A 61 -5.78 -7.99 22.90
C ILE A 61 -4.44 -7.30 22.68
N ALA A 62 -3.63 -7.24 23.73
CA ALA A 62 -2.33 -6.59 23.72
C ALA A 62 -1.20 -7.58 24.00
N THR A 63 0.01 -7.25 23.52
CA THR A 63 1.22 -7.95 23.92
C THR A 63 1.73 -7.37 25.24
N LEU A 64 1.95 -8.22 26.22
CA LEU A 64 2.47 -7.82 27.54
C LEU A 64 3.99 -7.74 27.50
N TYR A 65 4.54 -6.61 27.96
CA TYR A 65 5.94 -6.47 28.35
C TYR A 65 6.04 -6.27 29.86
N GLN A 66 6.98 -6.96 30.48
CA GLN A 66 7.21 -6.86 31.91
C GLN A 66 8.34 -5.90 32.23
N VAL A 67 8.12 -5.04 33.21
CA VAL A 67 9.09 -4.08 33.73
C VAL A 67 9.57 -4.53 35.12
N SER A 68 10.87 -4.46 35.38
CA SER A 68 11.47 -4.90 36.64
C SER A 68 11.92 -3.76 37.54
N GLY A 69 11.91 -2.51 37.05
CA GLY A 69 12.33 -1.32 37.78
C GLY A 69 11.16 -0.42 38.15
N ASP A 70 11.43 0.67 38.84
CA ASP A 70 10.46 1.58 39.42
C ASP A 70 9.75 2.51 38.43
N LEU A 71 9.90 2.27 37.11
CA LEU A 71 9.26 3.07 36.06
C LEU A 71 7.73 2.97 36.08
N ILE A 72 7.20 1.79 36.47
CA ILE A 72 5.77 1.49 36.54
C ILE A 72 5.46 0.95 37.95
N ALA A 73 4.49 1.56 38.62
CA ALA A 73 4.04 1.08 39.92
C ALA A 73 3.34 -0.29 39.79
N HIS A 74 3.28 -1.03 40.92
CA HIS A 74 2.69 -2.39 40.93
C HIS A 74 1.18 -2.41 40.68
N ASP A 75 0.51 -1.27 40.81
CA ASP A 75 -0.92 -1.08 40.57
C ASP A 75 -1.20 -0.34 39.26
N GLU A 76 -0.16 -0.14 38.42
CA GLU A 76 -0.28 0.55 37.14
C GLU A 76 0.00 -0.36 35.94
N ALA A 77 -0.70 -0.06 34.84
CA ALA A 77 -0.43 -0.59 33.51
C ALA A 77 -0.23 0.57 32.53
N VAL A 78 0.93 0.62 31.90
CA VAL A 78 1.23 1.59 30.83
C VAL A 78 0.84 0.98 29.50
N LEU A 79 0.09 1.72 28.68
CA LEU A 79 -0.39 1.26 27.39
C LEU A 79 0.27 2.04 26.24
N SER A 80 0.50 1.36 25.12
CA SER A 80 0.88 2.02 23.89
C SER A 80 -0.27 2.88 23.34
N GLU A 81 0.06 3.88 22.53
CA GLU A 81 -0.93 4.78 21.92
C GLU A 81 -2.03 4.04 21.12
N PRO A 82 -1.73 2.96 20.33
CA PRO A 82 -2.77 2.16 19.71
C PRO A 82 -3.70 1.47 20.70
N ALA A 83 -3.17 0.89 21.77
CA ALA A 83 -3.99 0.25 22.82
C ALA A 83 -4.84 1.30 23.55
N TRP A 84 -4.25 2.45 23.86
CA TRP A 84 -4.91 3.57 24.52
C TRP A 84 -6.13 4.08 23.75
N LYS A 85 -5.92 4.36 22.45
CA LYS A 85 -6.97 4.86 21.55
C LYS A 85 -8.10 3.85 21.36
N ARG A 86 -7.77 2.57 21.15
CA ARG A 86 -8.78 1.51 20.95
C ARG A 86 -9.64 1.28 22.18
N LEU A 87 -9.08 1.43 23.39
CA LEU A 87 -9.82 1.29 24.65
C LEU A 87 -10.59 2.54 25.04
N GLY A 88 -10.33 3.70 24.39
CA GLY A 88 -11.00 4.97 24.70
C GLY A 88 -10.75 5.46 26.12
N LEU A 89 -9.49 5.34 26.61
CA LEU A 89 -9.14 5.61 28.01
C LEU A 89 -8.80 7.08 28.27
N ALA A 90 -9.10 7.51 29.51
CA ALA A 90 -8.47 8.65 30.17
C ALA A 90 -7.37 8.16 31.13
N ASP A 91 -6.41 9.04 31.45
CA ASP A 91 -5.33 8.70 32.39
C ASP A 91 -5.90 8.41 33.78
N GLY A 92 -5.45 7.31 34.39
CA GLY A 92 -5.98 6.83 35.68
C GLY A 92 -7.23 5.97 35.60
N ASP A 93 -7.79 5.72 34.43
CA ASP A 93 -8.92 4.79 34.28
C ASP A 93 -8.56 3.37 34.73
N SER A 94 -9.53 2.66 35.25
CA SER A 94 -9.36 1.26 35.68
C SER A 94 -9.69 0.32 34.53
N ILE A 95 -8.74 -0.52 34.16
CA ILE A 95 -8.89 -1.59 33.17
C ILE A 95 -8.84 -2.96 33.80
N ALA A 96 -9.59 -3.91 33.22
CA ALA A 96 -9.49 -5.31 33.58
C ALA A 96 -8.49 -6.01 32.67
N VAL A 97 -7.69 -6.92 33.22
CA VAL A 97 -6.71 -7.73 32.49
C VAL A 97 -7.02 -9.20 32.73
N SER A 98 -7.07 -9.97 31.64
CA SER A 98 -7.35 -11.40 31.71
C SER A 98 -6.70 -12.15 30.54
N HIS A 99 -6.76 -13.48 30.57
CA HIS A 99 -6.37 -14.29 29.42
C HIS A 99 -7.36 -14.08 28.26
N PRO A 100 -6.87 -13.92 27.00
CA PRO A 100 -7.74 -13.98 25.83
C PRO A 100 -8.26 -15.42 25.64
N LYS A 101 -9.41 -15.54 24.96
CA LYS A 101 -9.84 -16.86 24.50
C LYS A 101 -8.87 -17.40 23.43
N PRO A 102 -8.61 -18.71 23.40
CA PRO A 102 -7.90 -19.32 22.29
C PRO A 102 -8.58 -18.98 20.95
N LEU A 103 -7.78 -18.70 19.92
CA LEU A 103 -8.28 -18.41 18.58
C LEU A 103 -8.36 -19.70 17.77
N ASP A 104 -9.57 -20.11 17.41
CA ASP A 104 -9.79 -21.29 16.58
C ASP A 104 -9.19 -21.12 15.18
N SER A 105 -9.19 -19.87 14.65
CA SER A 105 -8.60 -19.51 13.38
C SER A 105 -7.10 -19.82 13.25
N VAL A 106 -6.35 -19.82 14.35
CA VAL A 106 -4.94 -20.22 14.37
C VAL A 106 -4.77 -21.71 14.01
N SER A 107 -5.77 -22.54 14.28
CA SER A 107 -5.76 -23.95 13.85
C SER A 107 -5.86 -24.07 12.33
N HIS A 108 -6.60 -23.18 11.66
CA HIS A 108 -6.69 -23.10 10.21
C HIS A 108 -5.35 -22.66 9.59
N VAL A 109 -4.66 -21.68 10.21
CA VAL A 109 -3.32 -21.30 9.77
C VAL A 109 -2.34 -22.47 9.86
N ARG A 110 -2.38 -23.24 10.95
CA ARG A 110 -1.56 -24.46 11.08
C ARG A 110 -1.92 -25.51 10.03
N SER A 111 -3.21 -25.70 9.74
CA SER A 111 -3.67 -26.59 8.68
C SER A 111 -3.09 -26.20 7.32
N LEU A 112 -3.08 -24.88 7.00
CA LEU A 112 -2.47 -24.36 5.79
C LEU A 112 -0.95 -24.62 5.74
N ILE A 113 -0.23 -24.43 6.85
CA ILE A 113 1.21 -24.73 6.97
C ILE A 113 1.51 -26.20 6.70
N TYR A 114 0.62 -27.10 7.12
CA TYR A 114 0.74 -28.55 6.83
C TYR A 114 0.27 -28.95 5.43
N GLY A 115 -0.05 -27.99 4.57
CA GLY A 115 -0.38 -28.23 3.15
C GLY A 115 -1.85 -28.57 2.89
N ASN A 116 -2.74 -28.48 3.89
CA ASN A 116 -4.15 -28.74 3.69
C ASN A 116 -4.85 -27.52 3.04
N GLN A 117 -5.88 -27.79 2.26
CA GLN A 117 -6.75 -26.77 1.69
C GLN A 117 -7.69 -26.21 2.76
N LEU A 118 -8.02 -24.92 2.63
CA LEU A 118 -8.97 -24.24 3.51
C LEU A 118 -10.26 -23.89 2.78
N GLY A 119 -11.38 -24.12 3.44
CA GLY A 119 -12.70 -23.68 2.97
C GLY A 119 -12.97 -22.20 3.31
N GLU A 120 -14.06 -21.68 2.76
CA GLU A 120 -14.50 -20.29 2.92
C GLU A 120 -14.63 -19.87 4.39
N SER A 121 -15.27 -20.69 5.22
CA SER A 121 -15.45 -20.42 6.65
C SER A 121 -14.13 -20.23 7.41
N ALA A 122 -13.08 -20.96 7.01
CA ALA A 122 -11.76 -20.85 7.62
C ALA A 122 -11.10 -19.50 7.29
N PHE A 123 -11.19 -19.04 6.02
CA PHE A 123 -10.69 -17.73 5.64
C PHE A 123 -11.48 -16.60 6.31
N HIS A 124 -12.81 -16.72 6.44
CA HIS A 124 -13.61 -15.74 7.19
C HIS A 124 -13.19 -15.66 8.66
N ALA A 125 -12.94 -16.79 9.30
CA ALA A 125 -12.47 -16.80 10.69
C ALA A 125 -11.08 -16.17 10.82
N ILE A 126 -10.14 -16.47 9.91
CA ILE A 126 -8.79 -15.88 9.91
C ILE A 126 -8.87 -14.37 9.70
N ILE A 127 -9.56 -13.92 8.64
CA ILE A 127 -9.66 -12.50 8.29
C ILE A 127 -10.43 -11.71 9.35
N GLY A 128 -11.51 -12.27 9.91
CA GLY A 128 -12.24 -11.67 11.03
C GLY A 128 -11.33 -11.42 12.23
N ASP A 129 -10.61 -12.43 12.68
CA ASP A 129 -9.68 -12.30 13.83
C ASP A 129 -8.51 -11.33 13.53
N ILE A 130 -8.07 -11.23 12.27
CA ILE A 130 -7.05 -10.25 11.85
C ILE A 130 -7.62 -8.82 11.99
N VAL A 131 -8.80 -8.57 11.46
CA VAL A 131 -9.45 -7.24 11.49
C VAL A 131 -9.80 -6.82 12.91
N ASP A 132 -10.24 -7.76 13.73
CA ASP A 132 -10.50 -7.54 15.15
C ASP A 132 -9.21 -7.30 15.98
N GLY A 133 -8.03 -7.37 15.33
CA GLY A 133 -6.74 -7.13 15.96
C GLY A 133 -6.32 -8.23 16.95
N GLN A 134 -6.86 -9.43 16.80
CA GLN A 134 -6.57 -10.56 17.66
C GLN A 134 -5.24 -11.25 17.30
N TYR A 135 -4.80 -11.13 16.04
CA TYR A 135 -3.51 -11.68 15.60
C TYR A 135 -2.34 -10.80 16.04
N SER A 136 -1.29 -11.43 16.56
CA SER A 136 0.03 -10.80 16.71
C SER A 136 0.77 -10.80 15.38
N ASP A 137 1.84 -10.02 15.25
CA ASP A 137 2.70 -10.03 14.08
C ASP A 137 3.29 -11.43 13.79
N ILE A 138 3.48 -12.27 14.82
CA ILE A 138 3.89 -13.67 14.67
C ILE A 138 2.81 -14.48 13.92
N TYR A 139 1.54 -14.34 14.28
CA TYR A 139 0.44 -15.05 13.59
C TYR A 139 0.21 -14.51 12.19
N LEU A 140 0.28 -13.18 12.01
CA LEU A 140 0.21 -12.56 10.69
C LEU A 140 1.33 -13.07 9.77
N SER A 141 2.58 -13.06 10.24
CA SER A 141 3.72 -13.58 9.51
C SER A 141 3.56 -15.08 9.18
N SER A 142 3.05 -15.89 10.13
CA SER A 142 2.79 -17.30 9.90
C SER A 142 1.75 -17.53 8.80
N PHE A 143 0.66 -16.77 8.79
CA PHE A 143 -0.36 -16.84 7.75
C PHE A 143 0.20 -16.44 6.37
N LEU A 144 0.89 -15.31 6.30
CA LEU A 144 1.53 -14.84 5.07
C LEU A 144 2.54 -15.84 4.51
N THR A 145 3.41 -16.37 5.39
CA THR A 145 4.41 -17.37 5.01
C THR A 145 3.75 -18.66 4.51
N ALA A 146 2.68 -19.10 5.15
CA ALA A 146 1.94 -20.28 4.71
C ALA A 146 1.34 -20.09 3.30
N CYS A 147 0.72 -18.93 3.03
CA CYS A 147 0.20 -18.57 1.71
C CYS A 147 1.30 -18.46 0.64
N ALA A 148 2.52 -18.07 1.01
CA ALA A 148 3.64 -17.97 0.08
C ALA A 148 4.32 -19.32 -0.17
N ALA A 149 4.43 -20.16 0.85
CA ALA A 149 5.08 -21.47 0.76
C ALA A 149 4.23 -22.50 -0.02
N ARG A 150 2.91 -22.42 0.09
CA ARG A 150 1.95 -23.24 -0.66
C ARG A 150 1.04 -22.31 -1.47
N PRO A 151 1.15 -22.32 -2.81
CA PRO A 151 0.23 -21.54 -3.64
C PRO A 151 -1.23 -21.90 -3.33
N LEU A 152 -2.05 -20.88 -3.08
CA LEU A 152 -3.48 -21.02 -2.90
C LEU A 152 -4.11 -21.45 -4.24
N ASP A 153 -5.04 -22.40 -4.21
CA ASP A 153 -5.81 -22.71 -5.40
C ASP A 153 -6.88 -21.64 -5.70
N GLN A 154 -7.55 -21.77 -6.82
CA GLN A 154 -8.53 -20.77 -7.27
C GLN A 154 -9.69 -20.59 -6.28
N ASN A 155 -10.16 -21.68 -5.65
CA ASN A 155 -11.25 -21.61 -4.68
C ASN A 155 -10.79 -20.91 -3.39
N GLU A 156 -9.58 -21.19 -2.96
CA GLU A 156 -8.96 -20.55 -1.79
C GLU A 156 -8.73 -19.06 -2.02
N VAL A 157 -8.26 -18.66 -3.21
CA VAL A 157 -8.10 -17.24 -3.58
C VAL A 157 -9.44 -16.53 -3.62
N LEU A 158 -10.48 -17.19 -4.15
CA LEU A 158 -11.84 -16.65 -4.16
C LEU A 158 -12.37 -16.48 -2.73
N ALA A 159 -12.21 -17.50 -1.89
CA ALA A 159 -12.64 -17.48 -0.48
C ALA A 159 -11.92 -16.38 0.32
N LEU A 160 -10.60 -16.26 0.14
CA LEU A 160 -9.81 -15.19 0.77
C LEU A 160 -10.28 -13.80 0.31
N THR A 161 -10.51 -13.62 -1.01
CA THR A 161 -11.01 -12.36 -1.57
C THR A 161 -12.37 -12.01 -0.97
N HIS A 162 -13.28 -13.00 -0.85
CA HIS A 162 -14.60 -12.85 -0.26
C HIS A 162 -14.51 -12.38 1.19
N ALA A 163 -13.73 -13.07 2.01
CA ALA A 163 -13.51 -12.72 3.40
C ALA A 163 -12.94 -11.29 3.57
N MET A 164 -11.98 -10.90 2.72
CA MET A 164 -11.40 -9.55 2.75
C MET A 164 -12.39 -8.45 2.35
N VAL A 165 -13.28 -8.74 1.38
CA VAL A 165 -14.33 -7.80 0.95
C VAL A 165 -15.40 -7.64 2.02
N GLU A 166 -15.80 -8.72 2.70
CA GLU A 166 -16.84 -8.69 3.72
C GLU A 166 -16.39 -8.06 5.03
N ALA A 167 -15.10 -8.11 5.31
CA ALA A 167 -14.52 -7.52 6.51
C ALA A 167 -14.41 -5.97 6.46
N GLY A 168 -14.65 -5.35 5.30
CA GLY A 168 -14.53 -3.90 5.10
C GLY A 168 -15.85 -3.22 4.73
N ASP A 169 -15.79 -1.90 4.65
CA ASP A 169 -16.90 -1.09 4.16
C ASP A 169 -17.05 -1.21 2.64
N ARG A 170 -18.27 -1.03 2.12
CA ARG A 170 -18.54 -1.03 0.68
C ARG A 170 -19.08 0.32 0.21
N MET A 171 -18.54 0.79 -0.90
CA MET A 171 -19.04 1.96 -1.60
C MET A 171 -20.00 1.54 -2.73
N THR A 172 -21.08 2.27 -2.90
CA THR A 172 -22.02 2.11 -3.99
C THR A 172 -22.21 3.42 -4.73
N TRP A 173 -22.40 3.34 -6.03
CA TRP A 173 -22.49 4.50 -6.93
C TRP A 173 -23.77 4.45 -7.75
N PRO A 174 -24.41 5.60 -8.03
CA PRO A 174 -25.61 5.64 -8.88
C PRO A 174 -25.34 5.27 -10.35
N ALA A 175 -24.11 5.45 -10.82
CA ALA A 175 -23.74 5.16 -12.20
C ALA A 175 -23.56 3.65 -12.42
N GLY A 176 -23.99 3.14 -13.59
CA GLY A 176 -23.88 1.73 -13.94
C GLY A 176 -22.45 1.27 -14.28
N ILE A 177 -21.60 2.18 -14.79
CA ILE A 177 -20.20 1.91 -15.14
C ILE A 177 -19.30 2.70 -14.20
N ILE A 178 -18.57 1.98 -13.36
CA ILE A 178 -17.56 2.53 -12.45
C ILE A 178 -16.21 1.98 -12.86
N ALA A 179 -15.37 2.86 -13.41
CA ALA A 179 -14.03 2.52 -13.86
C ALA A 179 -13.02 2.54 -12.72
N ASP A 180 -12.06 1.64 -12.76
CA ASP A 180 -10.89 1.69 -11.90
C ASP A 180 -9.64 1.22 -12.67
N LYS A 181 -8.49 1.59 -12.18
CA LYS A 181 -7.19 1.19 -12.69
C LYS A 181 -6.29 0.78 -11.52
N HIS A 182 -5.60 -0.34 -11.68
CA HIS A 182 -4.57 -0.78 -10.76
C HIS A 182 -3.25 -0.99 -11.51
N SER A 183 -2.11 -0.81 -10.83
CA SER A 183 -0.82 -1.29 -11.31
C SER A 183 -0.27 -2.28 -10.30
N VAL A 184 0.20 -3.44 -10.77
CA VAL A 184 0.75 -4.50 -9.90
C VAL A 184 1.97 -4.03 -9.12
N GLY A 185 2.62 -2.95 -9.57
CA GLY A 185 3.73 -2.33 -8.87
C GLY A 185 5.10 -2.85 -9.30
N GLY A 186 6.12 -2.56 -8.47
CA GLY A 186 7.51 -2.96 -8.73
C GLY A 186 8.24 -2.10 -9.79
N LEU A 187 7.61 -1.05 -10.30
CA LEU A 187 8.20 -0.14 -11.28
C LEU A 187 8.15 1.30 -10.73
N PRO A 188 9.29 1.88 -10.32
CA PRO A 188 9.35 3.24 -9.82
C PRO A 188 8.90 4.26 -10.87
N GLY A 189 8.37 5.40 -10.43
CA GLY A 189 7.92 6.47 -11.32
C GLY A 189 6.62 6.16 -12.10
N ASN A 190 6.07 4.94 -12.03
CA ASN A 190 4.87 4.53 -12.75
C ASN A 190 3.60 5.22 -12.22
N ARG A 191 3.52 6.54 -12.34
CA ARG A 191 2.45 7.36 -11.78
C ARG A 191 1.38 7.74 -12.82
N THR A 192 0.90 6.76 -13.56
CA THR A 192 -0.15 6.95 -14.58
C THR A 192 -1.52 7.29 -14.01
N THR A 193 -1.79 6.90 -12.76
CA THR A 193 -3.14 6.99 -12.17
C THR A 193 -3.76 8.41 -12.19
N PRO A 194 -3.09 9.49 -11.77
CA PRO A 194 -3.68 10.83 -11.81
C PRO A 194 -4.02 11.29 -13.23
N ILE A 195 -3.19 10.91 -14.20
CA ILE A 195 -3.41 11.24 -15.61
C ILE A 195 -4.61 10.47 -16.15
N VAL A 196 -4.70 9.16 -15.86
CA VAL A 196 -5.80 8.29 -16.29
C VAL A 196 -7.13 8.75 -15.71
N VAL A 197 -7.19 9.06 -14.39
CA VAL A 197 -8.41 9.58 -13.75
C VAL A 197 -8.86 10.87 -14.41
N ALA A 198 -7.93 11.79 -14.67
CA ALA A 198 -8.25 13.06 -15.32
C ALA A 198 -8.82 12.89 -16.73
N ILE A 199 -8.23 12.00 -17.55
CA ILE A 199 -8.70 11.70 -18.90
C ILE A 199 -10.09 11.04 -18.86
N VAL A 200 -10.25 10.00 -18.05
CA VAL A 200 -11.46 9.18 -17.97
C VAL A 200 -12.65 10.02 -17.45
N ALA A 201 -12.44 10.78 -16.39
CA ALA A 201 -13.46 11.68 -15.83
C ALA A 201 -13.79 12.85 -16.79
N ALA A 202 -12.82 13.35 -17.57
CA ALA A 202 -13.08 14.37 -18.61
C ALA A 202 -13.93 13.83 -19.78
N CYS A 203 -14.01 12.51 -19.94
CA CYS A 203 -14.85 11.81 -20.89
C CYS A 203 -16.16 11.27 -20.26
N ALA A 204 -16.56 11.79 -19.11
CA ALA A 204 -17.80 11.46 -18.39
C ALA A 204 -17.93 9.99 -17.94
N VAL A 205 -16.82 9.26 -17.79
CA VAL A 205 -16.81 7.94 -17.15
C VAL A 205 -16.44 8.13 -15.68
N VAL A 206 -17.24 7.57 -14.79
CA VAL A 206 -17.07 7.72 -13.33
C VAL A 206 -15.89 6.87 -12.86
N MET A 207 -14.92 7.50 -12.19
CA MET A 207 -13.71 6.84 -11.70
C MET A 207 -13.34 7.29 -10.27
N PRO A 208 -13.98 6.73 -9.23
CA PRO A 208 -13.68 7.00 -7.82
C PRO A 208 -12.41 6.25 -7.42
N LYS A 209 -11.26 6.86 -7.57
CA LYS A 209 -9.99 6.19 -7.36
C LYS A 209 -9.54 6.22 -5.90
N THR A 210 -9.59 5.08 -5.25
CA THR A 210 -8.88 4.84 -3.99
C THR A 210 -7.47 4.32 -4.27
N SER A 211 -6.48 4.79 -3.52
CA SER A 211 -5.06 4.50 -3.74
C SER A 211 -4.33 4.22 -2.44
N SER A 212 -3.31 3.40 -2.49
CA SER A 212 -2.44 3.11 -1.33
C SER A 212 -1.33 4.15 -1.22
N ARG A 213 -0.81 4.30 0.01
CA ARG A 213 0.51 4.89 0.25
C ARG A 213 1.61 3.90 -0.16
N ALA A 214 2.85 4.35 -0.12
CA ALA A 214 4.01 3.52 -0.44
C ALA A 214 4.09 2.30 0.48
N ILE A 215 4.29 1.13 -0.11
CA ILE A 215 4.53 -0.13 0.59
C ILE A 215 6.04 -0.45 0.49
N THR A 216 6.49 -0.90 -0.66
CA THR A 216 7.90 -1.18 -0.97
C THR A 216 8.52 -0.11 -1.87
N SER A 217 7.73 0.63 -2.62
CA SER A 217 8.15 1.72 -3.50
C SER A 217 8.49 3.01 -2.73
N PRO A 218 9.28 3.93 -3.31
CA PRO A 218 9.57 5.24 -2.70
C PRO A 218 8.38 6.21 -2.72
N ALA A 219 7.32 5.91 -3.47
CA ALA A 219 6.06 6.65 -3.43
C ALA A 219 4.89 5.75 -3.80
N GLY A 220 3.76 5.91 -3.10
CA GLY A 220 2.46 5.42 -3.50
C GLY A 220 1.67 6.48 -4.28
N THR A 221 0.58 6.09 -4.93
CA THR A 221 -0.27 7.08 -5.63
C THR A 221 -0.86 8.11 -4.66
N ALA A 222 -1.22 7.70 -3.45
CA ALA A 222 -1.71 8.63 -2.44
C ALA A 222 -0.61 9.61 -1.98
N ASP A 223 0.64 9.14 -1.81
CA ASP A 223 1.76 10.01 -1.43
C ASP A 223 2.06 11.06 -2.49
N THR A 224 2.07 10.66 -3.76
CA THR A 224 2.26 11.57 -4.89
C THR A 224 1.11 12.56 -4.99
N MET A 225 -0.14 12.07 -4.91
CA MET A 225 -1.32 12.92 -5.01
C MET A 225 -1.42 13.94 -3.86
N GLU A 226 -1.00 13.55 -2.64
CA GLU A 226 -0.99 14.42 -1.46
C GLU A 226 -0.10 15.65 -1.63
N THR A 227 0.90 15.60 -2.51
CA THR A 227 1.71 16.77 -2.87
C THR A 227 0.97 17.73 -3.79
N MET A 228 -0.13 17.30 -4.41
CA MET A 228 -0.93 18.10 -5.36
C MET A 228 -2.32 18.46 -4.83
N ALA A 229 -2.90 17.67 -3.92
CA ALA A 229 -4.20 17.92 -3.29
C ALA A 229 -4.36 17.11 -2.00
N PRO A 230 -5.31 17.43 -1.10
CA PRO A 230 -5.69 16.56 0.00
C PRO A 230 -6.17 15.18 -0.49
N VAL A 231 -5.79 14.11 0.24
CA VAL A 231 -6.15 12.72 -0.09
C VAL A 231 -6.90 12.00 1.04
N GLN A 232 -6.93 12.60 2.24
CA GLN A 232 -7.64 12.05 3.40
C GLN A 232 -9.06 12.64 3.42
N LEU A 233 -9.96 11.97 2.73
CA LEU A 233 -11.38 12.33 2.66
C LEU A 233 -12.20 11.20 3.27
N ASP A 234 -13.27 11.57 3.97
CA ASP A 234 -14.26 10.59 4.41
C ASP A 234 -15.20 10.16 3.27
N THR A 235 -16.05 9.16 3.53
CA THR A 235 -16.96 8.60 2.52
C THR A 235 -17.94 9.65 1.96
N ALA A 236 -18.43 10.59 2.79
CA ALA A 236 -19.35 11.63 2.35
C ALA A 236 -18.66 12.65 1.45
N GLU A 237 -17.44 13.03 1.80
CA GLU A 237 -16.60 13.92 0.99
C GLU A 237 -16.25 13.28 -0.36
N ILE A 238 -15.87 12.00 -0.37
CA ILE A 238 -15.59 11.26 -1.60
C ILE A 238 -16.81 11.23 -2.51
N ARG A 239 -18.01 10.93 -1.97
CA ARG A 239 -19.27 10.95 -2.74
C ARG A 239 -19.50 12.31 -3.37
N ARG A 240 -19.42 13.39 -2.61
CA ARG A 240 -19.57 14.75 -3.09
C ARG A 240 -18.63 15.08 -4.24
N VAL A 241 -17.32 14.76 -4.10
CA VAL A 241 -16.33 14.99 -5.14
C VAL A 241 -16.65 14.22 -6.42
N VAL A 242 -16.99 12.94 -6.29
CA VAL A 242 -17.31 12.07 -7.44
C VAL A 242 -18.60 12.48 -8.14
N GLU A 243 -19.62 12.87 -7.41
CA GLU A 243 -20.91 13.37 -7.97
C GLU A 243 -20.69 14.64 -8.80
N HIS A 244 -19.83 15.54 -8.36
CA HIS A 244 -19.57 16.80 -9.08
C HIS A 244 -18.55 16.66 -10.20
N GLU A 245 -17.49 15.87 -10.00
CA GLU A 245 -16.36 15.82 -10.92
C GLU A 245 -16.24 14.52 -11.71
N GLY A 246 -17.04 13.50 -11.39
CA GLY A 246 -16.97 12.19 -12.04
C GLY A 246 -15.74 11.36 -11.62
N GLY A 247 -14.91 11.84 -10.70
CA GLY A 247 -13.72 11.13 -10.25
C GLY A 247 -13.07 11.77 -9.03
N CYS A 248 -12.26 11.00 -8.33
CA CYS A 248 -11.41 11.46 -7.23
C CYS A 248 -10.12 10.64 -7.19
N ILE A 249 -9.12 11.08 -6.41
CA ILE A 249 -7.89 10.31 -6.15
C ILE A 249 -7.59 10.46 -4.66
N VAL A 250 -8.00 9.47 -3.87
CA VAL A 250 -7.96 9.54 -2.41
C VAL A 250 -7.17 8.38 -1.80
N TRP A 251 -6.77 8.51 -0.55
CA TRP A 251 -6.15 7.42 0.19
C TRP A 251 -7.22 6.41 0.66
N GLY A 252 -7.07 5.15 0.26
CA GLY A 252 -8.03 4.08 0.58
C GLY A 252 -8.08 3.72 2.07
N GLY A 253 -6.98 3.92 2.81
CA GLY A 253 -6.96 3.65 4.26
C GLY A 253 -7.80 4.64 5.10
N ALA A 254 -8.28 5.75 4.51
CA ALA A 254 -9.21 6.66 5.19
C ALA A 254 -10.66 6.14 5.20
N VAL A 255 -10.99 5.13 4.38
CA VAL A 255 -12.37 4.65 4.15
C VAL A 255 -12.57 3.17 4.42
N ASN A 256 -11.65 2.54 5.15
CA ASN A 256 -11.79 1.16 5.67
C ASN A 256 -12.30 0.11 4.66
N LEU A 257 -11.95 0.25 3.37
CA LEU A 257 -12.47 -0.63 2.31
C LEU A 257 -11.92 -2.05 2.36
N SER A 258 -10.71 -2.24 2.86
CA SER A 258 -10.08 -3.56 3.01
C SER A 258 -9.13 -3.54 4.21
N PRO A 259 -9.67 -3.49 5.45
CA PRO A 259 -8.86 -3.37 6.67
C PRO A 259 -7.90 -4.53 6.86
N ALA A 260 -8.29 -5.75 6.46
CA ALA A 260 -7.40 -6.90 6.49
C ALA A 260 -6.16 -6.69 5.64
N ASP A 261 -6.31 -6.13 4.44
CA ASP A 261 -5.20 -5.86 3.53
C ASP A 261 -4.22 -4.83 4.10
N ASP A 262 -4.73 -3.75 4.70
CA ASP A 262 -3.89 -2.73 5.32
C ASP A 262 -3.04 -3.30 6.49
N ILE A 263 -3.61 -4.27 7.24
CA ILE A 263 -2.89 -4.97 8.32
C ILE A 263 -1.85 -5.93 7.73
N LEU A 264 -2.22 -6.75 6.74
CA LEU A 264 -1.35 -7.76 6.13
C LEU A 264 -0.16 -7.14 5.39
N ILE A 265 -0.39 -6.10 4.60
CA ILE A 265 0.65 -5.38 3.85
C ILE A 265 1.77 -4.87 4.77
N ARG A 266 1.45 -4.44 5.98
CA ARG A 266 2.44 -3.99 6.96
C ARG A 266 3.47 -5.09 7.29
N VAL A 267 2.99 -6.33 7.46
CA VAL A 267 3.85 -7.48 7.77
C VAL A 267 4.53 -8.00 6.51
N GLU A 268 3.84 -8.09 5.37
CA GLU A 268 4.43 -8.43 4.07
C GLU A 268 5.66 -7.56 3.75
N ARG A 269 5.54 -6.26 4.01
CA ARG A 269 6.63 -5.29 3.82
C ARG A 269 7.86 -5.63 4.66
N ALA A 270 7.67 -6.13 5.89
CA ALA A 270 8.76 -6.45 6.80
C ALA A 270 9.47 -7.75 6.43
N ILE A 271 8.72 -8.75 5.93
CA ILE A 271 9.26 -10.07 5.58
C ILE A 271 9.62 -10.21 4.10
N ASP A 272 9.28 -9.21 3.26
CA ASP A 272 9.53 -9.16 1.79
C ASP A 272 9.04 -10.42 1.06
N LEU A 273 7.86 -10.93 1.43
CA LEU A 273 7.22 -12.07 0.81
C LEU A 273 6.06 -11.65 -0.08
N ASP A 274 6.02 -12.21 -1.29
CA ASP A 274 4.91 -12.09 -2.23
C ASP A 274 4.27 -13.46 -2.47
N SER A 275 2.95 -13.55 -2.32
CA SER A 275 2.13 -14.68 -2.72
C SER A 275 1.19 -14.27 -3.84
N GLU A 276 1.13 -15.04 -4.93
CA GLU A 276 0.25 -14.73 -6.07
C GLU A 276 -1.22 -14.66 -5.64
N GLY A 277 -1.71 -15.68 -4.91
CA GLY A 277 -3.09 -15.72 -4.45
C GLY A 277 -3.46 -14.56 -3.54
N GLN A 278 -2.55 -14.20 -2.63
CA GLN A 278 -2.75 -13.06 -1.73
C GLN A 278 -2.71 -11.73 -2.47
N MET A 279 -1.82 -11.58 -3.46
CA MET A 279 -1.76 -10.40 -4.32
C MET A 279 -3.07 -10.21 -5.10
N ILE A 280 -3.65 -11.29 -5.65
CA ILE A 280 -4.95 -11.26 -6.32
C ILE A 280 -6.04 -10.79 -5.35
N ALA A 281 -6.12 -11.38 -4.17
CA ALA A 281 -7.10 -11.04 -3.14
C ALA A 281 -6.94 -9.58 -2.68
N SER A 282 -5.71 -9.13 -2.42
CA SER A 282 -5.37 -7.73 -2.06
C SER A 282 -5.79 -6.72 -3.13
N ILE A 283 -5.54 -7.03 -4.41
CA ILE A 283 -5.92 -6.13 -5.51
C ILE A 283 -7.45 -6.08 -5.62
N LEU A 284 -8.10 -7.23 -5.75
CA LEU A 284 -9.51 -7.29 -6.10
C LEU A 284 -10.42 -6.88 -4.96
N SER A 285 -10.13 -7.26 -3.71
CA SER A 285 -10.94 -6.86 -2.55
C SER A 285 -11.14 -5.36 -2.46
N LYS A 286 -10.08 -4.56 -2.64
CA LYS A 286 -10.17 -3.10 -2.64
C LYS A 286 -11.02 -2.53 -3.78
N LYS A 287 -10.99 -3.16 -4.96
CA LYS A 287 -11.75 -2.71 -6.13
C LYS A 287 -13.22 -3.05 -6.02
N ILE A 288 -13.52 -4.24 -5.53
CA ILE A 288 -14.88 -4.70 -5.26
C ILE A 288 -15.50 -3.84 -4.14
N ALA A 289 -14.78 -3.63 -3.04
CA ALA A 289 -15.23 -2.79 -1.93
C ALA A 289 -15.45 -1.32 -2.34
N ALA A 290 -14.63 -0.79 -3.26
CA ALA A 290 -14.81 0.55 -3.83
C ALA A 290 -15.99 0.66 -4.81
N GLY A 291 -16.70 -0.45 -5.10
CA GLY A 291 -17.84 -0.47 -6.01
C GLY A 291 -17.48 -0.39 -7.50
N SER A 292 -16.25 -0.77 -7.86
CA SER A 292 -15.80 -0.79 -9.26
C SER A 292 -16.51 -1.89 -10.06
N THR A 293 -16.87 -1.59 -11.31
CA THR A 293 -17.50 -2.56 -12.23
C THR A 293 -16.58 -2.90 -13.41
N HIS A 294 -15.67 -2.00 -13.77
CA HIS A 294 -14.73 -2.16 -14.87
C HIS A 294 -13.31 -1.83 -14.40
N LEU A 295 -12.42 -2.79 -14.50
CA LEU A 295 -11.04 -2.69 -14.00
C LEU A 295 -10.03 -2.91 -15.12
N ILE A 296 -9.08 -1.98 -15.26
CA ILE A 296 -7.85 -2.19 -16.04
C ILE A 296 -6.69 -2.41 -15.06
N ILE A 297 -5.95 -3.50 -15.27
CA ILE A 297 -4.73 -3.79 -14.51
C ILE A 297 -3.52 -3.60 -15.41
N ASP A 298 -2.66 -2.67 -15.05
CA ASP A 298 -1.33 -2.49 -15.62
C ASP A 298 -0.36 -3.49 -14.99
N LEU A 299 0.18 -4.39 -15.79
CA LEU A 299 1.08 -5.45 -15.39
C LEU A 299 2.46 -5.24 -16.02
N PRO A 300 3.37 -4.48 -15.38
CA PRO A 300 4.74 -4.34 -15.87
C PRO A 300 5.51 -5.67 -15.75
N VAL A 301 6.14 -6.10 -16.83
CA VAL A 301 6.98 -7.31 -16.88
C VAL A 301 8.41 -6.92 -17.23
N GLY A 302 9.35 -7.29 -16.39
CA GLY A 302 10.76 -6.95 -16.58
C GLY A 302 11.66 -7.55 -15.53
N PRO A 303 13.00 -7.55 -15.74
CA PRO A 303 13.96 -8.26 -14.91
C PRO A 303 13.99 -7.80 -13.46
N THR A 304 13.70 -6.54 -13.20
CA THR A 304 13.67 -5.93 -11.86
C THR A 304 12.28 -5.50 -11.41
N ALA A 305 11.23 -5.77 -12.24
CA ALA A 305 9.84 -5.57 -11.88
C ALA A 305 9.35 -6.64 -10.88
N LYS A 306 8.12 -6.51 -10.40
CA LYS A 306 7.48 -7.50 -9.52
C LYS A 306 7.20 -8.81 -10.29
N VAL A 307 6.75 -8.71 -11.52
CA VAL A 307 6.54 -9.84 -12.43
C VAL A 307 7.70 -9.89 -13.42
N ARG A 308 8.41 -11.03 -13.48
CA ARG A 308 9.69 -11.14 -14.19
C ARG A 308 9.65 -12.00 -15.44
N SER A 309 8.60 -12.79 -15.64
CA SER A 309 8.47 -13.68 -16.80
C SER A 309 7.09 -13.58 -17.44
N ALA A 310 7.03 -13.89 -18.71
CA ALA A 310 5.77 -13.98 -19.45
C ALA A 310 4.85 -15.10 -18.90
N GLU A 311 5.42 -16.15 -18.33
CA GLU A 311 4.67 -17.24 -17.71
C GLU A 311 3.96 -16.76 -16.43
N ALA A 312 4.69 -16.12 -15.50
CA ALA A 312 4.11 -15.52 -14.31
C ALA A 312 3.06 -14.46 -14.65
N ALA A 313 3.29 -13.67 -15.71
CA ALA A 313 2.32 -12.69 -16.18
C ALA A 313 1.02 -13.35 -16.68
N ARG A 314 1.12 -14.48 -17.41
CA ARG A 314 -0.07 -15.22 -17.86
C ARG A 314 -0.85 -15.85 -16.71
N ALA A 315 -0.16 -16.47 -15.75
CA ALA A 315 -0.78 -17.07 -14.57
C ALA A 315 -1.55 -16.02 -13.77
N LEU A 316 -0.87 -14.92 -13.42
CA LEU A 316 -1.49 -13.81 -12.67
C LEU A 316 -2.67 -13.17 -13.45
N THR A 317 -2.55 -13.03 -14.77
CA THR A 317 -3.64 -12.51 -15.62
C THR A 317 -4.87 -13.41 -15.55
N ALA A 318 -4.69 -14.72 -15.65
CA ALA A 318 -5.78 -15.69 -15.57
C ALA A 318 -6.46 -15.68 -14.20
N GLY A 319 -5.67 -15.65 -13.11
CA GLY A 319 -6.19 -15.57 -11.76
C GLY A 319 -6.99 -14.29 -11.48
N LEU A 320 -6.45 -13.12 -11.88
CA LEU A 320 -7.12 -11.83 -11.72
C LEU A 320 -8.44 -11.77 -12.52
N ALA A 321 -8.47 -12.28 -13.75
CA ALA A 321 -9.67 -12.32 -14.56
C ALA A 321 -10.73 -13.26 -13.96
N SER A 322 -10.34 -14.48 -13.62
CA SER A 322 -11.25 -15.50 -13.10
C SER A 322 -11.88 -15.10 -11.76
N VAL A 323 -11.07 -14.61 -10.80
CA VAL A 323 -11.60 -14.15 -9.51
C VAL A 323 -12.43 -12.87 -9.69
N GLY A 324 -11.99 -11.92 -10.54
CA GLY A 324 -12.76 -10.72 -10.86
C GLY A 324 -14.14 -11.04 -11.42
N ASP A 325 -14.23 -11.96 -12.39
CA ASP A 325 -15.49 -12.38 -13.01
C ASP A 325 -16.46 -13.00 -12.00
N SER A 326 -15.97 -13.75 -11.00
CA SER A 326 -16.79 -14.32 -9.93
C SER A 326 -17.49 -13.25 -9.08
N PHE A 327 -16.95 -12.02 -9.04
CA PHE A 327 -17.56 -10.86 -8.37
C PHE A 327 -18.29 -9.90 -9.35
N GLY A 328 -18.42 -10.25 -10.62
CA GLY A 328 -19.01 -9.39 -11.64
C GLY A 328 -18.12 -8.19 -12.01
N LEU A 329 -16.85 -8.18 -11.62
CA LEU A 329 -15.87 -7.14 -11.94
C LEU A 329 -15.21 -7.44 -13.27
N LYS A 330 -15.59 -6.69 -14.31
CA LYS A 330 -15.05 -6.86 -15.67
C LYS A 330 -13.58 -6.44 -15.73
N THR A 331 -12.68 -7.37 -15.52
CA THR A 331 -11.24 -7.15 -15.44
C THR A 331 -10.56 -7.34 -16.80
N LYS A 332 -9.63 -6.44 -17.18
CA LYS A 332 -8.69 -6.60 -18.29
C LYS A 332 -7.28 -6.29 -17.80
N VAL A 333 -6.37 -7.21 -18.01
CA VAL A 333 -4.94 -7.02 -17.73
C VAL A 333 -4.22 -6.57 -19.00
N ILE A 334 -3.39 -5.54 -18.88
CA ILE A 334 -2.53 -5.03 -19.96
C ILE A 334 -1.08 -5.22 -19.51
N THR A 335 -0.39 -6.13 -20.19
CA THR A 335 1.05 -6.32 -19.98
C THR A 335 1.81 -5.15 -20.58
N THR A 336 2.70 -4.56 -19.82
CA THR A 336 3.51 -3.40 -20.21
C THR A 336 5.00 -3.66 -19.97
N ASP A 337 5.87 -2.87 -20.60
CA ASP A 337 7.31 -2.96 -20.37
C ASP A 337 7.65 -2.54 -18.93
N GLY A 338 8.40 -3.37 -18.24
CA GLY A 338 8.93 -3.19 -16.90
C GLY A 338 10.46 -3.25 -16.83
N SER A 339 11.15 -3.06 -17.94
CA SER A 339 12.61 -3.16 -18.04
C SER A 339 13.34 -2.02 -17.31
N GLN A 340 12.70 -0.87 -17.19
CA GLN A 340 13.27 0.33 -16.54
C GLN A 340 12.16 1.16 -15.88
N PRO A 341 12.50 2.12 -14.97
CA PRO A 341 11.54 3.06 -14.40
C PRO A 341 10.77 3.85 -15.46
N ILE A 342 9.55 4.28 -15.15
CA ILE A 342 8.71 5.13 -16.00
C ILE A 342 8.79 6.59 -15.52
N GLY A 343 8.79 7.53 -16.46
CA GLY A 343 8.98 8.93 -16.09
C GLY A 343 10.43 9.20 -15.66
N ARG A 344 10.69 10.33 -15.07
CA ARG A 344 12.02 10.71 -14.56
C ARG A 344 12.05 10.72 -13.05
N GLY A 345 11.00 11.27 -12.47
CA GLY A 345 10.87 11.42 -11.03
C GLY A 345 10.56 10.12 -10.30
N ILE A 346 11.26 9.87 -9.22
CA ILE A 346 11.07 8.72 -8.32
C ILE A 346 11.03 9.26 -6.89
N GLY A 347 9.87 9.31 -6.31
CA GLY A 347 9.54 9.94 -5.03
C GLY A 347 8.34 10.87 -5.17
N PRO A 348 7.63 11.22 -4.08
CA PRO A 348 6.29 11.83 -4.15
C PRO A 348 6.21 13.08 -5.01
N ALA A 349 7.01 14.10 -4.70
CA ALA A 349 6.98 15.37 -5.44
C ALA A 349 7.62 15.27 -6.82
N LEU A 350 8.62 14.42 -7.01
CA LEU A 350 9.27 14.24 -8.31
C LEU A 350 8.33 13.55 -9.29
N GLU A 351 7.62 12.51 -8.87
CA GLU A 351 6.57 11.86 -9.67
C GLU A 351 5.40 12.81 -9.95
N ALA A 352 5.03 13.66 -8.99
CA ALA A 352 3.98 14.66 -9.18
C ALA A 352 4.35 15.68 -10.25
N ARG A 353 5.62 16.09 -10.35
CA ARG A 353 6.09 16.97 -11.43
C ARG A 353 5.96 16.34 -12.81
N ASP A 354 6.31 15.07 -12.94
CA ASP A 354 6.13 14.32 -14.18
C ASP A 354 4.65 14.24 -14.57
N VAL A 355 3.77 13.94 -13.61
CA VAL A 355 2.30 13.93 -13.81
C VAL A 355 1.81 15.29 -14.28
N LEU A 356 2.22 16.38 -13.62
CA LEU A 356 1.82 17.75 -13.99
C LEU A 356 2.35 18.15 -15.35
N ALA A 357 3.60 17.78 -15.69
CA ALA A 357 4.18 18.03 -17.00
C ALA A 357 3.37 17.36 -18.11
N VAL A 358 2.99 16.07 -17.90
CA VAL A 358 2.14 15.35 -18.87
C VAL A 358 0.76 15.97 -19.00
N LEU A 359 0.09 16.30 -17.88
CA LEU A 359 -1.26 16.89 -17.90
C LEU A 359 -1.30 18.27 -18.54
N LYS A 360 -0.23 19.05 -18.40
CA LYS A 360 -0.07 20.39 -19.02
C LYS A 360 0.45 20.34 -20.45
N CYS A 361 0.70 19.14 -20.98
CA CYS A 361 1.30 18.95 -22.31
C CYS A 361 2.65 19.69 -22.46
N ASP A 362 3.49 19.70 -21.40
CA ASP A 362 4.81 20.31 -21.44
C ASP A 362 5.68 19.59 -22.50
N VAL A 363 6.44 20.37 -23.27
CA VAL A 363 7.32 19.83 -24.32
C VAL A 363 8.38 18.84 -23.74
N ASN A 364 8.75 19.05 -22.50
CA ASN A 364 9.70 18.18 -21.80
C ASN A 364 9.02 17.08 -20.96
N ALA A 365 7.70 16.86 -21.08
CA ALA A 365 7.01 15.80 -20.34
C ALA A 365 7.58 14.42 -20.68
N PRO A 366 7.65 13.48 -19.72
CA PRO A 366 8.08 12.11 -20.00
C PRO A 366 7.15 11.42 -20.99
N THR A 367 7.66 11.09 -22.19
CA THR A 367 6.86 10.51 -23.28
C THR A 367 6.39 9.11 -22.96
N ASP A 368 7.17 8.31 -22.24
CA ASP A 368 6.83 6.96 -21.79
C ASP A 368 5.66 6.98 -20.79
N LEU A 369 5.67 7.88 -19.81
CA LEU A 369 4.57 8.06 -18.87
C LEU A 369 3.29 8.53 -19.57
N ARG A 370 3.43 9.49 -20.49
CA ARG A 370 2.32 9.98 -21.31
C ARG A 370 1.68 8.85 -22.13
N GLN A 371 2.50 8.12 -22.89
CA GLN A 371 2.00 7.05 -23.75
C GLN A 371 1.34 5.93 -22.95
N LYS A 372 1.95 5.51 -21.87
CA LYS A 372 1.38 4.49 -20.98
C LYS A 372 0.04 4.94 -20.39
N ALA A 373 -0.07 6.19 -19.97
CA ALA A 373 -1.33 6.73 -19.46
C ALA A 373 -2.44 6.76 -20.52
N ILE A 374 -2.10 7.10 -21.77
CA ILE A 374 -3.03 7.08 -22.92
C ILE A 374 -3.55 5.67 -23.20
N VAL A 375 -2.67 4.66 -23.23
CA VAL A 375 -3.05 3.24 -23.43
C VAL A 375 -4.03 2.78 -22.36
N LEU A 376 -3.71 3.04 -21.10
CA LEU A 376 -4.54 2.61 -19.96
C LEU A 376 -5.89 3.37 -19.92
N ALA A 377 -5.87 4.68 -20.16
CA ALA A 377 -7.09 5.48 -20.24
C ALA A 377 -7.95 5.08 -21.43
N GLY A 378 -7.34 4.87 -22.61
CA GLY A 378 -8.02 4.42 -23.82
C GLY A 378 -8.78 3.11 -23.60
N ALA A 379 -8.14 2.13 -22.98
CA ALA A 379 -8.77 0.86 -22.65
C ALA A 379 -9.96 1.03 -21.67
N LEU A 380 -9.90 1.97 -20.72
CA LEU A 380 -11.04 2.29 -19.85
C LEU A 380 -12.16 3.00 -20.59
N LEU A 381 -11.84 3.91 -21.51
CA LEU A 381 -12.84 4.63 -22.31
C LEU A 381 -13.64 3.68 -23.22
N GLU A 382 -12.98 2.70 -23.84
CA GLU A 382 -13.66 1.67 -24.63
C GLU A 382 -14.59 0.81 -23.77
N ARG A 383 -14.11 0.34 -22.63
CA ARG A 383 -14.90 -0.48 -21.71
C ARG A 383 -16.00 0.33 -21.00
N GLY A 384 -15.80 1.62 -20.85
CA GLY A 384 -16.75 2.58 -20.30
C GLY A 384 -17.75 3.10 -21.32
N ASN A 385 -17.73 2.60 -22.56
CA ASN A 385 -18.57 3.05 -23.69
C ASN A 385 -18.43 4.56 -24.01
N ALA A 386 -17.31 5.17 -23.62
CA ALA A 386 -16.98 6.57 -23.94
C ALA A 386 -16.12 6.71 -25.21
N ALA A 387 -15.66 5.60 -25.76
CA ALA A 387 -14.98 5.52 -27.06
C ALA A 387 -15.39 4.23 -27.79
N PRO A 388 -15.47 4.27 -29.15
CA PRO A 388 -15.62 3.05 -29.93
C PRO A 388 -14.41 2.11 -29.73
N GLN A 389 -14.63 0.83 -29.97
CA GLN A 389 -13.56 -0.17 -29.92
C GLN A 389 -12.39 0.21 -30.85
N ASN A 390 -11.16 0.06 -30.35
CA ASN A 390 -9.90 0.44 -31.03
C ASN A 390 -9.73 1.95 -31.30
N GLN A 391 -10.55 2.82 -30.67
CA GLN A 391 -10.41 4.26 -30.76
C GLN A 391 -10.12 4.93 -29.40
N GLY A 392 -10.08 4.14 -28.34
CA GLY A 392 -9.92 4.66 -26.98
C GLY A 392 -8.62 5.46 -26.79
N GLU A 393 -7.50 5.00 -27.35
CA GLU A 393 -6.23 5.72 -27.26
C GLU A 393 -6.28 7.07 -27.99
N ALA A 394 -6.91 7.14 -29.16
CA ALA A 394 -7.07 8.38 -29.90
C ALA A 394 -7.95 9.40 -29.14
N VAL A 395 -9.04 8.93 -28.49
CA VAL A 395 -9.89 9.76 -27.64
C VAL A 395 -9.13 10.23 -26.40
N ALA A 396 -8.36 9.35 -25.76
CA ALA A 396 -7.54 9.68 -24.59
C ALA A 396 -6.47 10.73 -24.94
N ALA A 397 -5.74 10.53 -26.05
CA ALA A 397 -4.73 11.48 -26.53
C ALA A 397 -5.36 12.85 -26.83
N LYS A 398 -6.46 12.89 -27.58
CA LYS A 398 -7.18 14.13 -27.90
C LYS A 398 -7.66 14.85 -26.62
N THR A 399 -8.14 14.10 -25.62
CA THR A 399 -8.60 14.68 -24.35
C THR A 399 -7.44 15.31 -23.57
N LEU A 400 -6.27 14.68 -23.61
CA LEU A 400 -5.04 15.20 -22.99
C LEU A 400 -4.55 16.43 -23.74
N ASP A 401 -4.34 16.35 -25.06
CA ASP A 401 -3.74 17.39 -25.90
C ASP A 401 -4.61 18.66 -26.01
N SER A 402 -5.93 18.53 -25.86
CA SER A 402 -6.84 19.67 -25.81
C SER A 402 -6.87 20.40 -24.46
N GLY A 403 -6.12 19.95 -23.45
CA GLY A 403 -6.13 20.52 -22.10
C GLY A 403 -7.36 20.16 -21.25
N ARG A 404 -8.32 19.38 -21.79
CA ARG A 404 -9.52 18.95 -21.03
C ARG A 404 -9.17 18.11 -19.81
N ALA A 405 -8.18 17.20 -19.94
CA ALA A 405 -7.70 16.39 -18.82
C ALA A 405 -7.08 17.28 -17.73
N TRP A 406 -6.28 18.27 -18.09
CA TRP A 406 -5.69 19.22 -17.14
C TRP A 406 -6.79 20.00 -16.38
N THR A 407 -7.75 20.58 -17.10
CA THR A 407 -8.88 21.28 -16.48
C THR A 407 -9.67 20.38 -15.54
N LYS A 408 -9.93 19.12 -15.92
CA LYS A 408 -10.62 18.15 -15.06
C LYS A 408 -9.80 17.83 -13.83
N PHE A 409 -8.50 17.62 -13.95
CA PHE A 409 -7.60 17.35 -12.82
C PHE A 409 -7.60 18.50 -11.81
N GLN A 410 -7.53 19.75 -12.28
CA GLN A 410 -7.61 20.93 -11.41
C GLN A 410 -8.94 20.95 -10.63
N ARG A 411 -10.08 20.70 -11.30
CA ARG A 411 -11.39 20.66 -10.66
C ARG A 411 -11.48 19.56 -9.60
N ILE A 412 -10.90 18.37 -9.87
CA ILE A 412 -10.82 17.27 -8.90
C ILE A 412 -9.99 17.72 -7.69
N CYS A 413 -8.82 18.32 -7.89
CA CYS A 413 -7.98 18.82 -6.81
C CYS A 413 -8.71 19.89 -5.96
N GLU A 414 -9.39 20.85 -6.59
CA GLU A 414 -10.17 21.87 -5.88
C GLU A 414 -11.33 21.25 -5.08
N ALA A 415 -12.05 20.31 -5.66
CA ALA A 415 -13.14 19.61 -4.99
C ALA A 415 -12.65 18.74 -3.80
N GLN A 416 -11.40 18.25 -3.84
CA GLN A 416 -10.75 17.53 -2.75
C GLN A 416 -10.20 18.45 -1.64
N GLY A 417 -10.26 19.77 -1.79
CA GLY A 417 -9.83 20.73 -0.76
C GLY A 417 -8.69 21.67 -1.17
N GLY A 418 -8.45 21.79 -2.46
CA GLY A 418 -7.53 22.76 -3.06
C GLY A 418 -6.28 22.15 -3.68
N MET A 419 -5.85 22.78 -4.77
CA MET A 419 -4.64 22.37 -5.47
C MET A 419 -3.38 22.88 -4.74
N ARG A 420 -2.35 22.03 -4.67
CA ARG A 420 -1.06 22.28 -4.02
C ARG A 420 0.07 22.28 -5.04
N THR A 421 1.17 22.92 -4.71
CA THR A 421 2.42 22.86 -5.46
C THR A 421 3.34 21.82 -4.83
N PRO A 422 3.81 20.80 -5.59
CA PRO A 422 4.74 19.83 -5.07
C PRO A 422 6.02 20.47 -4.50
N PRO A 423 6.45 20.08 -3.29
CA PRO A 423 7.61 20.68 -2.64
C PRO A 423 8.92 20.36 -3.38
N THR A 424 9.95 21.16 -3.15
CA THR A 424 11.30 20.97 -3.70
C THR A 424 12.31 20.74 -2.58
N SER A 425 13.20 19.76 -2.76
CA SER A 425 14.34 19.61 -1.86
C SER A 425 15.41 20.67 -2.13
N ARG A 426 16.03 21.15 -1.06
CA ARG A 426 17.19 22.05 -1.13
C ARG A 426 18.50 21.32 -1.32
N LEU A 427 18.57 20.06 -0.92
CA LEU A 427 19.74 19.20 -1.01
C LEU A 427 19.63 18.32 -2.25
N GLN A 428 20.45 18.60 -3.24
CA GLN A 428 20.49 17.87 -4.50
C GLN A 428 21.94 17.55 -4.86
N ARG A 429 22.17 16.32 -5.31
CA ARG A 429 23.50 15.91 -5.75
C ARG A 429 23.39 14.92 -6.92
N PRO A 430 24.10 15.17 -8.04
CA PRO A 430 24.10 14.25 -9.17
C PRO A 430 24.96 13.01 -8.91
N LEU A 431 24.48 11.86 -9.37
CA LEU A 431 25.27 10.64 -9.57
C LEU A 431 25.78 10.68 -11.00
N LEU A 432 27.11 10.69 -11.16
CA LEU A 432 27.76 10.89 -12.44
C LEU A 432 28.18 9.57 -13.08
N ALA A 433 28.22 9.50 -14.41
CA ALA A 433 28.78 8.39 -15.17
C ALA A 433 30.30 8.29 -14.93
N GLU A 434 30.77 7.14 -14.51
CA GLU A 434 32.22 6.88 -14.29
C GLU A 434 33.00 6.69 -15.61
N ARG A 435 32.27 6.34 -16.69
CA ARG A 435 32.82 6.11 -18.04
C ARG A 435 31.82 6.55 -19.10
N SER A 436 32.28 6.76 -20.33
CA SER A 436 31.44 6.93 -21.49
C SER A 436 30.97 5.58 -22.02
N GLY A 437 29.73 5.52 -22.52
CA GLY A 437 29.19 4.28 -23.10
C GLY A 437 27.66 4.32 -23.21
N ARG A 438 27.06 3.17 -23.53
CA ARG A 438 25.58 3.07 -23.55
C ARG A 438 25.04 2.54 -22.26
N VAL A 439 23.95 3.12 -21.80
CA VAL A 439 23.18 2.62 -20.66
C VAL A 439 22.60 1.25 -21.03
N GLN A 440 23.09 0.19 -20.38
CA GLN A 440 22.70 -1.19 -20.63
C GLN A 440 21.50 -1.63 -19.79
N SER A 441 21.47 -1.21 -18.53
CA SER A 441 20.39 -1.54 -17.61
C SER A 441 20.21 -0.48 -16.52
N ILE A 442 18.99 -0.39 -16.01
CA ILE A 442 18.63 0.41 -14.84
C ILE A 442 17.89 -0.52 -13.87
N ASP A 443 18.47 -0.76 -12.70
CA ASP A 443 17.85 -1.60 -11.68
C ASP A 443 16.76 -0.83 -10.92
N SER A 444 15.50 -1.11 -11.26
CA SER A 444 14.34 -0.47 -10.66
C SER A 444 14.27 -0.63 -9.13
N ARG A 445 14.70 -1.76 -8.59
CA ARG A 445 14.68 -2.02 -7.14
C ARG A 445 15.74 -1.20 -6.42
N ARG A 446 16.95 -1.12 -7.01
CA ARG A 446 18.08 -0.36 -6.44
C ARG A 446 17.83 1.14 -6.54
N ILE A 447 17.26 1.64 -7.64
CA ILE A 447 16.85 3.05 -7.76
C ILE A 447 15.74 3.38 -6.73
N ALA A 448 14.77 2.49 -6.54
CA ALA A 448 13.77 2.66 -5.50
C ALA A 448 14.39 2.71 -4.09
N ARG A 449 15.40 1.86 -3.84
CA ARG A 449 16.13 1.86 -2.56
C ARG A 449 16.93 3.15 -2.36
N LEU A 450 17.59 3.64 -3.42
CA LEU A 450 18.31 4.91 -3.40
C LEU A 450 17.39 6.07 -3.02
N ALA A 451 16.20 6.16 -3.65
CA ALA A 451 15.22 7.18 -3.35
C ALA A 451 14.68 7.09 -1.91
N LYS A 452 14.50 5.87 -1.39
CA LYS A 452 14.08 5.65 0.00
C LYS A 452 15.14 6.08 1.01
N LEU A 453 16.40 5.79 0.75
CA LEU A 453 17.54 6.22 1.60
C LEU A 453 17.71 7.74 1.60
N ALA A 454 17.28 8.41 0.53
CA ALA A 454 17.24 9.86 0.43
C ALA A 454 16.08 10.51 1.23
N GLY A 455 15.17 9.71 1.83
CA GLY A 455 14.08 10.17 2.69
C GLY A 455 12.66 9.90 2.16
N ALA A 456 12.49 9.46 0.90
CA ALA A 456 11.16 9.16 0.37
C ALA A 456 10.56 7.88 1.01
N PRO A 457 9.23 7.81 1.26
CA PRO A 457 8.19 8.79 0.97
C PRO A 457 7.91 9.78 2.11
N ASP A 458 8.58 9.65 3.26
CA ASP A 458 8.29 10.42 4.47
C ASP A 458 8.63 11.91 4.24
N ASP A 459 9.80 12.21 3.69
CA ASP A 459 10.05 13.51 3.07
C ASP A 459 9.47 13.53 1.64
N LYS A 460 8.43 14.32 1.45
CA LYS A 460 7.72 14.42 0.17
C LYS A 460 8.57 15.02 -0.96
N ALA A 461 9.63 15.76 -0.65
CA ALA A 461 10.53 16.36 -1.63
C ALA A 461 11.72 15.44 -2.01
N ALA A 462 11.95 14.37 -1.22
CA ALA A 462 13.06 13.45 -1.41
C ALA A 462 12.82 12.44 -2.54
N GLY A 463 13.92 11.90 -3.10
CA GLY A 463 13.86 10.89 -4.14
C GLY A 463 15.03 10.93 -5.10
N ALA A 464 14.80 10.44 -6.32
CA ALA A 464 15.76 10.46 -7.42
C ALA A 464 15.11 10.98 -8.71
N ASP A 465 15.81 11.82 -9.47
CA ASP A 465 15.40 12.28 -10.79
C ASP A 465 16.33 11.68 -11.84
N LEU A 466 15.81 10.82 -12.71
CA LEU A 466 16.58 10.10 -13.74
C LEU A 466 16.79 10.99 -14.97
N HIS A 467 18.03 11.00 -15.49
CA HIS A 467 18.41 11.76 -16.67
C HIS A 467 18.71 10.91 -17.89
N VAL A 468 18.67 9.58 -17.72
CA VAL A 468 19.05 8.62 -18.77
C VAL A 468 18.04 7.49 -18.93
N ARG A 469 18.04 6.88 -20.11
CA ARG A 469 17.23 5.70 -20.45
C ARG A 469 18.13 4.57 -20.96
N ILE A 470 17.64 3.33 -20.87
CA ILE A 470 18.32 2.19 -21.47
C ILE A 470 18.50 2.43 -22.98
N GLY A 471 19.74 2.20 -23.47
CA GLY A 471 20.15 2.41 -24.85
C GLY A 471 20.74 3.80 -25.15
N GLU A 472 20.57 4.79 -24.28
CA GLU A 472 21.15 6.12 -24.47
C GLU A 472 22.66 6.08 -24.27
N PHE A 473 23.39 6.89 -25.05
CA PHE A 473 24.82 7.10 -24.89
C PHE A 473 25.07 8.20 -23.87
N VAL A 474 26.00 7.97 -22.95
CA VAL A 474 26.42 8.93 -21.94
C VAL A 474 27.91 9.15 -21.98
N GLU A 475 28.35 10.35 -21.66
CA GLU A 475 29.76 10.70 -21.53
C GLU A 475 30.19 10.57 -20.07
N ARG A 476 31.50 10.28 -19.86
CA ARG A 476 32.07 10.29 -18.51
C ARG A 476 31.85 11.65 -17.84
N GLY A 477 31.32 11.63 -16.61
CA GLY A 477 30.98 12.85 -15.86
C GLY A 477 29.58 13.39 -16.14
N GLN A 478 28.83 12.84 -17.10
CA GLN A 478 27.43 13.19 -17.34
C GLN A 478 26.56 12.71 -16.18
N PRO A 479 25.60 13.51 -15.70
CA PRO A 479 24.64 13.05 -14.69
C PRO A 479 23.77 11.90 -15.19
N LEU A 480 23.73 10.80 -14.42
CA LEU A 480 22.83 9.66 -14.65
C LEU A 480 21.50 9.86 -13.94
N CYS A 481 21.55 10.35 -12.70
CA CYS A 481 20.40 10.77 -11.93
C CYS A 481 20.81 11.85 -10.92
N THR A 482 19.84 12.61 -10.41
CA THR A 482 20.04 13.54 -9.29
C THR A 482 19.30 13.00 -8.07
N VAL A 483 19.99 12.86 -6.95
CA VAL A 483 19.40 12.49 -5.66
C VAL A 483 18.94 13.77 -4.96
N HIS A 484 17.70 13.76 -4.47
CA HIS A 484 17.04 14.82 -3.70
C HIS A 484 16.81 14.32 -2.27
N ALA A 485 17.27 15.06 -1.26
CA ALA A 485 17.12 14.64 0.14
C ALA A 485 16.70 15.80 1.04
N GLY A 486 15.99 15.47 2.12
CA GLY A 486 15.56 16.43 3.13
C GLY A 486 16.65 16.82 4.12
N ALA A 487 17.56 15.88 4.42
CA ALA A 487 18.63 16.06 5.38
C ALA A 487 20.00 15.64 4.82
N PRO A 488 21.11 16.25 5.31
CA PRO A 488 22.47 15.88 4.85
C PRO A 488 22.82 14.41 5.10
N GLY A 489 22.35 13.80 6.23
CA GLY A 489 22.56 12.40 6.55
C GLY A 489 21.88 11.45 5.56
N GLU A 490 20.63 11.76 5.17
CA GLU A 490 19.88 10.99 4.15
C GLU A 490 20.57 11.04 2.79
N LEU A 491 21.08 12.23 2.41
CA LEU A 491 21.88 12.37 1.18
C LEU A 491 23.15 11.53 1.23
N ALA A 492 23.84 11.52 2.38
CA ALA A 492 25.05 10.71 2.56
C ALA A 492 24.72 9.21 2.46
N TYR A 493 23.69 8.72 3.16
CA TYR A 493 23.28 7.31 3.08
C TYR A 493 22.91 6.87 1.65
N ALA A 494 22.20 7.72 0.91
CA ALA A 494 21.88 7.44 -0.49
C ALA A 494 23.14 7.32 -1.36
N PHE A 495 24.12 8.20 -1.15
CA PHE A 495 25.39 8.16 -1.89
C PHE A 495 26.29 6.98 -1.48
N ASP A 496 26.39 6.65 -0.20
CA ASP A 496 27.13 5.48 0.26
C ASP A 496 26.55 4.20 -0.37
N TYR A 497 25.21 4.11 -0.44
CA TYR A 497 24.54 3.01 -1.11
C TYR A 497 24.84 2.98 -2.62
N ALA A 498 24.81 4.13 -3.30
CA ALA A 498 25.12 4.20 -4.73
C ALA A 498 26.59 3.81 -5.01
N GLN A 499 27.53 4.21 -4.16
CA GLN A 499 28.94 3.84 -4.29
C GLN A 499 29.18 2.35 -4.07
N ALA A 500 28.45 1.73 -3.14
CA ALA A 500 28.50 0.29 -2.89
C ALA A 500 27.85 -0.55 -4.00
N ASN A 501 26.97 0.07 -4.82
CA ASN A 501 26.18 -0.58 -5.87
C ASN A 501 26.31 0.17 -7.19
N ARG A 502 27.51 0.19 -7.76
CA ARG A 502 27.83 0.97 -8.99
C ARG A 502 27.10 0.51 -10.24
N ASP A 503 26.48 -0.65 -10.19
CA ASP A 503 25.65 -1.24 -11.24
C ASP A 503 24.14 -0.88 -11.15
N ILE A 504 23.76 0.07 -10.29
CA ILE A 504 22.38 0.61 -10.23
C ILE A 504 21.94 1.09 -11.62
N ILE A 505 22.84 1.82 -12.31
CA ILE A 505 22.70 2.20 -13.71
C ILE A 505 23.98 1.72 -14.40
N MET A 506 23.86 0.64 -15.17
CA MET A 506 25.01 0.03 -15.84
C MET A 506 25.28 0.71 -17.17
N VAL A 507 26.49 1.23 -17.32
CA VAL A 507 27.01 1.79 -18.57
C VAL A 507 28.02 0.80 -19.15
N ALA A 508 27.74 0.25 -20.34
CA ALA A 508 28.63 -0.63 -21.05
C ALA A 508 29.67 0.17 -21.84
N ASP A 509 30.88 -0.40 -22.02
CA ASP A 509 31.89 0.19 -22.91
C ASP A 509 31.33 0.30 -24.34
N PRO A 510 31.68 1.34 -25.09
CA PRO A 510 31.28 1.45 -26.49
C PRO A 510 31.86 0.25 -27.24
N SER A 511 31.02 -0.65 -27.73
CA SER A 511 31.39 -1.76 -28.63
C SER A 511 31.75 -1.22 -30.00
#